data_e35237650235d6c7dd3a5d5dcc6805c4
#
_entry.id   e35237650235d6c7dd3a5d5dcc6805c4
#
_cell.length_a   1.000
_cell.length_b   1.000
_cell.length_c   1.000
_cell.angle_alpha   90.00
_cell.angle_beta   90.00
_cell.angle_gamma   90.00
#
_symmetry.space_group_name_H-M   'P 1'
#
loop_
_entity.id
_entity.type
_entity.pdbx_description
1 polymer ?
#
loop_
_entity_poly.entity_id
_entity_poly.type
_entity_poly.pdbx_seq_one_letter_code
_entity_poly.pdbx_strand_id
1 'polypeptide(L)'
;MCIRDSAEALLRRCLPPHLHAFITELYAYLVDAFGSFVRIDYGTGHELHMVAWLAYLYRLGALSEEGAEARIALEVIPAYLRVVWHLQDRYTLEPAGSHGVWGLDDFHFVPYILGAAQLRDTAMSPLQMADLSLYPHARMREPRVGPRLSPRDTIMYIAPTHAAPMPNMYTSSLARIHSLKRGPFSEHSPLLFDISRNVPTWPKVHAGMLKMYDAECLLKRPVVQHFVFGGVGYVWPHTETHAPPRPMRMTPAVGARPTMHPRHAQ
;
A
#
# COMPACT_ATOMS: atom_id res chain seq x y z
N MET A 1 -7.72 -11.61 20.88
CA MET A 1 -8.42 -10.35 20.61
C MET A 1 -8.01 -9.88 19.22
N CYS A 2 -8.95 -9.80 18.31
CA CYS A 2 -8.72 -9.39 16.93
C CYS A 2 -8.75 -7.85 16.86
N ILE A 3 -7.94 -7.22 16.01
CA ILE A 3 -8.00 -5.77 15.74
C ILE A 3 -9.43 -5.37 15.42
N ARG A 4 -10.12 -6.14 14.62
CA ARG A 4 -11.53 -5.95 14.26
C ARG A 4 -12.45 -5.85 15.48
N ASP A 5 -12.30 -6.72 16.47
CA ASP A 5 -13.19 -6.75 17.64
C ASP A 5 -13.04 -5.55 18.57
N SER A 6 -11.86 -4.91 18.55
CA SER A 6 -11.54 -3.77 19.41
C SER A 6 -11.57 -2.41 18.69
N ALA A 7 -11.61 -2.39 17.36
CA ALA A 7 -11.47 -1.16 16.59
C ALA A 7 -12.57 -0.13 16.90
N GLU A 8 -13.83 -0.54 17.02
CA GLU A 8 -14.92 0.38 17.34
C GLU A 8 -14.75 1.01 18.74
N ALA A 9 -14.40 0.19 19.72
CA ALA A 9 -14.17 0.67 21.09
C ALA A 9 -12.96 1.62 21.15
N LEU A 10 -11.91 1.34 20.38
CA LEU A 10 -10.74 2.23 20.26
C LEU A 10 -11.12 3.55 19.60
N LEU A 11 -11.88 3.53 18.50
CA LEU A 11 -12.35 4.74 17.84
C LEU A 11 -13.19 5.61 18.76
N ARG A 12 -14.12 5.01 19.54
CA ARG A 12 -14.92 5.74 20.51
C ARG A 12 -14.09 6.39 21.62
N ARG A 13 -12.96 5.78 21.99
CA ARG A 13 -12.05 6.33 23.00
C ARG A 13 -11.15 7.44 22.45
N CYS A 14 -10.74 7.33 21.20
CA CYS A 14 -9.79 8.25 20.58
C CYS A 14 -10.45 9.48 19.96
N LEU A 15 -11.72 9.35 19.53
CA LEU A 15 -12.42 10.43 18.84
C LEU A 15 -13.32 11.22 19.81
N PRO A 16 -13.40 12.55 19.64
CA PRO A 16 -14.33 13.36 20.40
C PRO A 16 -15.79 12.98 20.08
N PRO A 17 -16.74 13.15 21.04
CA PRO A 17 -18.12 12.67 20.89
C PRO A 17 -18.85 13.16 19.64
N HIS A 18 -18.59 14.37 19.16
CA HIS A 18 -19.23 14.92 17.97
C HIS A 18 -18.83 14.20 16.67
N LEU A 19 -17.72 13.45 16.67
CA LEU A 19 -17.28 12.62 15.54
C LEU A 19 -17.77 11.16 15.62
N HIS A 20 -18.47 10.78 16.69
CA HIS A 20 -18.92 9.39 16.86
C HIS A 20 -19.93 8.94 15.78
N ALA A 21 -20.64 9.86 15.14
CA ALA A 21 -21.52 9.55 14.02
C ALA A 21 -20.77 8.93 12.80
N PHE A 22 -19.47 9.20 12.68
CA PHE A 22 -18.64 8.71 11.57
C PHE A 22 -17.91 7.39 11.89
N ILE A 23 -18.06 6.85 13.10
CA ILE A 23 -17.30 5.66 13.54
C ILE A 23 -17.58 4.45 12.65
N THR A 24 -18.80 4.23 12.21
CA THR A 24 -19.14 3.08 11.34
C THR A 24 -18.35 3.11 10.04
N GLU A 25 -18.22 4.28 9.42
CA GLU A 25 -17.47 4.45 8.19
C GLU A 25 -15.96 4.39 8.45
N LEU A 26 -15.46 5.08 9.47
CA LEU A 26 -14.06 5.03 9.89
C LEU A 26 -13.61 3.60 10.26
N TYR A 27 -14.50 2.83 10.89
CA TYR A 27 -14.23 1.43 11.24
C TYR A 27 -13.96 0.58 9.99
N ALA A 28 -14.75 0.77 8.93
CA ALA A 28 -14.57 0.00 7.70
C ALA A 28 -13.16 0.19 7.09
N TYR A 29 -12.67 1.42 7.02
CA TYR A 29 -11.30 1.68 6.54
C TYR A 29 -10.24 1.16 7.49
N LEU A 30 -10.41 1.36 8.79
CA LEU A 30 -9.41 0.97 9.78
C LEU A 30 -9.20 -0.54 9.84
N VAL A 31 -10.26 -1.34 9.80
CA VAL A 31 -10.11 -2.81 9.90
C VAL A 31 -9.49 -3.41 8.65
N ASP A 32 -9.77 -2.86 7.48
CA ASP A 32 -9.21 -3.32 6.23
C ASP A 32 -7.76 -2.84 6.01
N ALA A 33 -7.32 -1.82 6.76
CA ALA A 33 -5.94 -1.34 6.71
C ALA A 33 -4.89 -2.37 7.20
N PHE A 34 -5.29 -3.40 7.93
CA PHE A 34 -4.37 -4.39 8.51
C PHE A 34 -4.34 -5.73 7.76
N GLY A 35 -4.91 -5.80 6.57
CA GLY A 35 -4.95 -7.01 5.76
C GLY A 35 -6.24 -7.82 5.91
N SER A 36 -6.38 -8.85 5.09
CA SER A 36 -7.54 -9.74 5.09
C SER A 36 -7.27 -10.99 5.93
N PHE A 37 -8.01 -11.16 7.03
CA PHE A 37 -7.93 -12.37 7.84
C PHE A 37 -8.61 -13.59 7.16
N VAL A 38 -9.42 -13.36 6.13
CA VAL A 38 -10.06 -14.43 5.34
C VAL A 38 -9.12 -14.95 4.26
N ARG A 39 -8.46 -14.03 3.54
CA ARG A 39 -7.49 -14.37 2.50
C ARG A 39 -6.09 -14.59 3.03
N ILE A 40 -5.83 -14.16 4.27
CA ILE A 40 -4.50 -14.19 4.91
C ILE A 40 -3.48 -13.45 4.03
N ASP A 41 -3.87 -12.27 3.54
CA ASP A 41 -3.06 -11.44 2.64
C ASP A 41 -2.98 -9.98 3.10
N TYR A 42 -1.98 -9.28 2.57
CA TYR A 42 -1.80 -7.84 2.72
C TYR A 42 -1.17 -7.27 1.44
N GLY A 43 -1.48 -6.02 1.09
CA GLY A 43 -0.88 -5.35 -0.06
C GLY A 43 -1.26 -3.87 -0.12
N THR A 44 -0.91 -3.22 -1.23
CA THR A 44 -1.11 -1.77 -1.44
C THR A 44 -2.57 -1.32 -1.32
N GLY A 45 -3.54 -2.21 -1.56
CA GLY A 45 -4.97 -1.92 -1.32
C GLY A 45 -5.29 -1.76 0.17
N HIS A 46 -4.72 -2.58 1.03
CA HIS A 46 -4.86 -2.44 2.48
C HIS A 46 -4.12 -1.22 3.01
N GLU A 47 -2.94 -0.93 2.48
CA GLU A 47 -2.20 0.30 2.78
C GLU A 47 -3.01 1.55 2.37
N LEU A 48 -3.68 1.52 1.21
CA LEU A 48 -4.58 2.58 0.76
C LEU A 48 -5.73 2.83 1.75
N HIS A 49 -6.29 1.79 2.37
CA HIS A 49 -7.32 1.96 3.41
C HIS A 49 -6.79 2.73 4.62
N MET A 50 -5.53 2.52 5.03
CA MET A 50 -4.90 3.32 6.10
C MET A 50 -4.74 4.77 5.69
N VAL A 51 -4.28 5.05 4.48
CA VAL A 51 -4.14 6.42 3.96
C VAL A 51 -5.51 7.11 3.88
N ALA A 52 -6.52 6.40 3.38
CA ALA A 52 -7.88 6.90 3.29
C ALA A 52 -8.49 7.19 4.67
N TRP A 53 -8.25 6.31 5.65
CA TRP A 53 -8.69 6.51 7.03
C TRP A 53 -8.09 7.78 7.63
N LEU A 54 -6.78 8.00 7.45
CA LEU A 54 -6.10 9.20 7.92
C LEU A 54 -6.60 10.47 7.20
N ALA A 55 -6.78 10.39 5.88
CA ALA A 55 -7.33 11.50 5.10
C ALA A 55 -8.77 11.84 5.49
N TYR A 56 -9.57 10.85 5.86
CA TYR A 56 -10.91 11.07 6.36
C TYR A 56 -10.90 11.76 7.73
N LEU A 57 -10.07 11.33 8.67
CA LEU A 57 -9.89 11.99 9.96
C LEU A 57 -9.44 13.45 9.81
N TYR A 58 -8.51 13.71 8.88
CA TYR A 58 -8.05 15.05 8.55
C TYR A 58 -9.21 15.93 8.03
N ARG A 59 -10.01 15.42 7.10
CA ARG A 59 -11.19 16.11 6.57
C ARG A 59 -12.28 16.38 7.61
N LEU A 60 -12.43 15.51 8.59
CA LEU A 60 -13.33 15.68 9.72
C LEU A 60 -12.83 16.71 10.77
N GLY A 61 -11.60 17.23 10.59
CA GLY A 61 -10.97 18.13 11.54
C GLY A 61 -10.44 17.46 12.82
N ALA A 62 -10.42 16.11 12.86
CA ALA A 62 -9.85 15.36 13.99
C ALA A 62 -8.32 15.46 14.06
N LEU A 63 -7.68 15.86 12.98
CA LEU A 63 -6.23 16.03 12.83
C LEU A 63 -5.93 17.46 12.35
N SER A 64 -6.48 18.46 13.05
CA SER A 64 -6.37 19.88 12.66
C SER A 64 -5.27 20.64 13.40
N GLU A 65 -4.53 19.98 14.28
CA GLU A 65 -3.43 20.59 15.03
C GLU A 65 -2.29 21.01 14.10
N GLU A 66 -1.59 22.09 14.42
CA GLU A 66 -0.38 22.48 13.72
C GLU A 66 0.65 21.35 13.72
N GLY A 67 1.20 21.03 12.56
CA GLY A 67 2.15 19.92 12.39
C GLY A 67 1.51 18.53 12.34
N ALA A 68 0.17 18.40 12.23
CA ALA A 68 -0.51 17.12 12.16
C ALA A 68 -0.01 16.26 11.00
N GLU A 69 0.23 16.84 9.82
CA GLU A 69 0.75 16.13 8.65
C GLU A 69 2.15 15.55 8.92
N ALA A 70 3.01 16.31 9.58
CA ALA A 70 4.35 15.83 9.95
C ALA A 70 4.25 14.68 10.97
N ARG A 71 3.36 14.77 11.96
CA ARG A 71 3.12 13.68 12.92
C ARG A 71 2.53 12.45 12.25
N ILE A 72 1.60 12.60 11.31
CA ILE A 72 1.09 11.50 10.51
C ILE A 72 2.25 10.78 9.81
N ALA A 73 3.10 11.53 9.11
CA ALA A 73 4.20 10.97 8.33
C ALA A 73 5.31 10.37 9.20
N LEU A 74 5.63 10.99 10.34
CA LEU A 74 6.81 10.62 11.14
C LEU A 74 6.50 9.74 12.36
N GLU A 75 5.25 9.68 12.80
CA GLU A 75 4.86 8.91 13.98
C GLU A 75 3.81 7.84 13.65
N VAL A 76 2.69 8.23 12.99
CA VAL A 76 1.55 7.34 12.77
C VAL A 76 1.87 6.28 11.72
N ILE A 77 2.37 6.68 10.55
CA ILE A 77 2.73 5.73 9.48
C ILE A 77 3.86 4.79 9.92
N PRO A 78 4.96 5.23 10.55
CA PRO A 78 5.95 4.30 11.09
C PRO A 78 5.40 3.35 12.16
N ALA A 79 4.48 3.80 13.01
CA ALA A 79 3.81 2.93 13.99
C ALA A 79 2.95 1.86 13.29
N TYR A 80 2.17 2.27 12.30
CA TYR A 80 1.38 1.38 11.47
C TYR A 80 2.25 0.33 10.75
N LEU A 81 3.34 0.74 10.10
CA LEU A 81 4.27 -0.17 9.43
C LEU A 81 4.83 -1.23 10.38
N ARG A 82 5.21 -0.85 11.61
CA ARG A 82 5.68 -1.81 12.61
C ARG A 82 4.63 -2.86 12.94
N VAL A 83 3.37 -2.44 13.11
CA VAL A 83 2.27 -3.38 13.38
C VAL A 83 2.05 -4.32 12.19
N VAL A 84 1.98 -3.78 10.98
CA VAL A 84 1.73 -4.57 9.77
C VAL A 84 2.88 -5.54 9.49
N TRP A 85 4.14 -5.11 9.62
CA TRP A 85 5.28 -6.01 9.48
C TRP A 85 5.25 -7.13 10.50
N HIS A 86 4.84 -6.84 11.75
CA HIS A 86 4.65 -7.87 12.75
C HIS A 86 3.54 -8.86 12.37
N LEU A 87 2.41 -8.37 11.83
CA LEU A 87 1.33 -9.22 11.34
C LEU A 87 1.78 -10.08 10.17
N GLN A 88 2.50 -9.52 9.20
CA GLN A 88 3.09 -10.25 8.07
C GLN A 88 3.99 -11.39 8.56
N ASP A 89 4.89 -11.12 9.51
CA ASP A 89 5.80 -12.13 10.05
C ASP A 89 5.07 -13.19 10.88
N ARG A 90 4.12 -12.75 11.70
CA ARG A 90 3.41 -13.63 12.64
C ARG A 90 2.46 -14.59 11.96
N TYR A 91 1.78 -14.12 10.91
CA TYR A 91 0.73 -14.87 10.23
C TYR A 91 1.12 -15.29 8.82
N THR A 92 2.34 -15.00 8.40
CA THR A 92 2.87 -15.31 7.06
C THR A 92 1.90 -14.83 5.98
N LEU A 93 1.55 -13.51 6.05
CA LEU A 93 0.58 -12.95 5.12
C LEU A 93 1.12 -12.99 3.70
N GLU A 94 0.29 -13.43 2.76
CA GLU A 94 0.61 -13.45 1.34
C GLU A 94 0.49 -12.05 0.71
N PRO A 95 1.30 -11.72 -0.32
CA PRO A 95 1.14 -10.46 -1.06
C PRO A 95 -0.20 -10.40 -1.80
N ALA A 96 -1.02 -9.40 -1.48
CA ALA A 96 -2.31 -9.17 -2.13
C ALA A 96 -2.12 -8.45 -3.47
N GLY A 97 -2.29 -9.15 -4.59
CA GLY A 97 -2.23 -8.58 -5.94
C GLY A 97 -0.82 -8.09 -6.33
N SER A 98 0.22 -8.70 -5.77
CA SER A 98 1.60 -8.39 -6.11
C SER A 98 1.90 -8.64 -7.60
N HIS A 99 2.71 -7.76 -8.18
CA HIS A 99 3.30 -7.95 -9.51
C HIS A 99 4.59 -8.78 -9.46
N GLY A 100 4.90 -9.39 -8.33
CA GLY A 100 6.14 -10.09 -8.09
C GLY A 100 7.34 -9.16 -8.31
N VAL A 101 8.36 -9.65 -8.99
CA VAL A 101 9.59 -8.88 -9.27
C VAL A 101 9.38 -7.63 -10.12
N TRP A 102 8.25 -7.49 -10.81
CA TRP A 102 7.92 -6.33 -11.64
C TRP A 102 7.27 -5.19 -10.87
N GLY A 103 6.84 -5.42 -9.63
CA GLY A 103 6.32 -4.39 -8.73
C GLY A 103 7.40 -3.62 -8.01
N LEU A 104 7.02 -2.50 -7.38
CA LEU A 104 7.92 -1.76 -6.51
C LEU A 104 8.28 -2.58 -5.28
N ASP A 105 7.26 -3.13 -4.63
CA ASP A 105 7.32 -3.94 -3.41
C ASP A 105 6.11 -4.89 -3.42
N ASP A 106 6.22 -6.01 -2.72
CA ASP A 106 5.13 -6.99 -2.63
C ASP A 106 3.97 -6.52 -1.75
N PHE A 107 4.24 -5.63 -0.78
CA PHE A 107 3.30 -5.25 0.26
C PHE A 107 3.01 -3.75 0.33
N HIS A 108 4.01 -2.88 0.10
CA HIS A 108 3.97 -1.47 0.46
C HIS A 108 4.31 -0.54 -0.69
N PHE A 109 3.79 0.69 -0.61
CA PHE A 109 4.14 1.77 -1.52
C PHE A 109 4.41 3.09 -0.77
N VAL A 110 3.56 3.41 0.21
CA VAL A 110 3.60 4.68 0.96
C VAL A 110 4.94 4.96 1.65
N PRO A 111 5.62 3.97 2.29
CA PRO A 111 6.90 4.22 2.94
C PRO A 111 8.00 4.63 1.96
N TYR A 112 7.92 4.25 0.70
CA TYR A 112 8.87 4.71 -0.32
C TYR A 112 8.61 6.17 -0.73
N ILE A 113 7.35 6.59 -0.82
CA ILE A 113 6.98 7.99 -1.09
C ILE A 113 7.47 8.87 0.06
N LEU A 114 7.04 8.56 1.29
CA LEU A 114 7.38 9.37 2.46
C LEU A 114 8.89 9.32 2.76
N GLY A 115 9.51 8.15 2.61
CA GLY A 115 10.95 7.98 2.80
C GLY A 115 11.77 8.75 1.77
N ALA A 116 11.34 8.78 0.51
CA ALA A 116 11.96 9.61 -0.52
C ALA A 116 11.81 11.11 -0.21
N ALA A 117 10.64 11.52 0.32
CA ALA A 117 10.43 12.90 0.78
C ALA A 117 11.37 13.28 1.94
N GLN A 118 11.57 12.39 2.91
CA GLN A 118 12.52 12.57 4.03
C GLN A 118 13.97 12.79 3.58
N LEU A 119 14.34 12.26 2.41
CA LEU A 119 15.71 12.31 1.91
C LEU A 119 15.96 13.47 0.92
N ARG A 120 14.95 14.26 0.56
CA ARG A 120 15.04 15.31 -0.48
C ARG A 120 16.16 16.31 -0.26
N ASP A 121 16.37 16.71 0.98
CA ASP A 121 17.32 17.76 1.35
C ASP A 121 18.58 17.19 2.03
N THR A 122 18.83 15.89 1.84
CA THR A 122 20.02 15.23 2.37
C THR A 122 21.15 15.17 1.35
N ALA A 123 22.39 15.09 1.82
CA ALA A 123 23.56 14.89 0.98
C ALA A 123 23.68 13.45 0.41
N MET A 124 22.86 12.52 0.91
CA MET A 124 22.90 11.12 0.49
C MET A 124 22.20 10.96 -0.87
N SER A 125 22.86 10.28 -1.80
CA SER A 125 22.28 9.93 -3.11
C SER A 125 21.43 8.66 -3.02
N PRO A 126 20.50 8.44 -3.94
CA PRO A 126 19.76 7.17 -4.05
C PRO A 126 20.68 5.95 -4.18
N LEU A 127 21.80 6.08 -4.87
CA LEU A 127 22.80 5.01 -5.03
C LEU A 127 23.42 4.59 -3.69
N GLN A 128 23.74 5.55 -2.84
CA GLN A 128 24.28 5.25 -1.50
C GLN A 128 23.26 4.54 -0.62
N MET A 129 21.98 4.85 -0.76
CA MET A 129 20.91 4.18 0.00
C MET A 129 20.71 2.71 -0.39
N ALA A 130 21.11 2.31 -1.60
CA ALA A 130 21.06 0.92 -2.04
C ALA A 130 22.22 0.08 -1.49
N ASP A 131 23.22 0.69 -0.89
CA ASP A 131 24.34 -0.01 -0.26
C ASP A 131 23.97 -0.50 1.14
N LEU A 132 23.64 -1.79 1.22
CA LEU A 132 23.25 -2.44 2.47
C LEU A 132 24.38 -2.52 3.51
N SER A 133 25.64 -2.29 3.12
CA SER A 133 26.75 -2.26 4.07
C SER A 133 26.60 -1.09 5.04
N LEU A 134 25.86 -0.05 4.67
CA LEU A 134 25.52 1.08 5.53
C LEU A 134 24.48 0.74 6.60
N TYR A 135 23.81 -0.42 6.48
CA TYR A 135 22.73 -0.85 7.38
C TYR A 135 23.02 -2.22 8.01
N PRO A 136 24.08 -2.37 8.82
CA PRO A 136 24.47 -3.66 9.41
C PRO A 136 23.35 -4.30 10.24
N HIS A 137 22.46 -3.50 10.81
CA HIS A 137 21.31 -3.98 11.58
C HIS A 137 20.15 -4.53 10.70
N ALA A 138 20.16 -4.25 9.40
CA ALA A 138 19.17 -4.80 8.46
C ALA A 138 19.31 -6.32 8.27
N ARG A 139 20.52 -6.86 8.52
CA ARG A 139 20.83 -8.29 8.37
C ARG A 139 20.45 -9.15 9.60
N MET A 140 20.02 -8.57 10.72
CA MET A 140 19.99 -9.26 12.01
C MET A 140 18.62 -9.72 12.50
N ARG A 141 17.59 -9.78 11.66
CA ARG A 141 16.37 -10.51 12.06
C ARG A 141 16.17 -11.71 11.16
N GLU A 142 16.80 -12.81 11.53
CA GLU A 142 16.22 -14.12 11.22
C GLU A 142 14.81 -14.15 11.79
N PRO A 143 13.81 -14.62 11.02
CA PRO A 143 12.49 -14.84 11.58
C PRO A 143 12.68 -15.84 12.73
N ARG A 144 12.66 -15.36 13.96
CA ARG A 144 12.55 -16.25 15.12
C ARG A 144 11.17 -16.86 15.01
N VAL A 145 11.12 -18.09 14.51
CA VAL A 145 10.04 -19.02 14.78
C VAL A 145 10.11 -19.30 16.27
N GLY A 146 9.66 -18.35 17.07
CA GLY A 146 9.56 -18.47 18.51
C GLY A 146 8.28 -19.20 18.88
N PRO A 147 8.20 -19.75 20.09
CA PRO A 147 7.00 -20.40 20.60
C PRO A 147 5.81 -19.46 20.50
N ARG A 148 4.61 -20.01 20.24
CA ARG A 148 3.35 -19.26 20.16
C ARG A 148 3.25 -18.31 21.36
N LEU A 149 3.38 -17.02 21.12
CA LEU A 149 3.19 -16.00 22.13
C LEU A 149 1.74 -16.03 22.62
N SER A 150 1.55 -15.90 23.93
CA SER A 150 0.20 -15.76 24.48
C SER A 150 -0.43 -14.44 23.98
N PRO A 151 -1.76 -14.29 23.99
CA PRO A 151 -2.41 -13.01 23.65
C PRO A 151 -1.88 -11.82 24.46
N ARG A 152 -1.45 -12.04 25.71
CA ARG A 152 -0.82 -11.01 26.57
C ARG A 152 0.55 -10.59 26.04
N ASP A 153 1.37 -11.55 25.60
CA ASP A 153 2.70 -11.28 25.05
C ASP A 153 2.59 -10.53 23.71
N THR A 154 1.55 -10.81 22.92
CA THR A 154 1.27 -10.10 21.66
C THR A 154 0.94 -8.63 21.93
N ILE A 155 0.15 -8.31 22.98
CA ILE A 155 -0.18 -6.92 23.34
C ILE A 155 1.05 -6.19 23.86
N MET A 156 1.89 -6.83 24.67
CA MET A 156 3.14 -6.25 25.18
C MET A 156 4.16 -5.98 24.06
N TYR A 157 4.16 -6.80 22.99
CA TYR A 157 5.06 -6.61 21.84
C TYR A 157 4.62 -5.47 20.91
N ILE A 158 3.32 -5.16 20.89
CA ILE A 158 2.75 -4.05 20.12
C ILE A 158 2.85 -2.72 20.89
N ALA A 159 3.03 -2.75 22.21
CA ALA A 159 3.24 -1.55 22.97
C ALA A 159 4.53 -0.85 22.52
N PRO A 160 4.51 0.47 22.25
CA PRO A 160 5.67 1.21 21.75
C PRO A 160 6.66 1.53 22.87
N THR A 161 7.09 0.52 23.61
CA THR A 161 8.16 0.67 24.58
C THR A 161 9.49 0.63 23.84
N HIS A 162 10.00 1.82 23.49
CA HIS A 162 11.41 2.07 23.15
C HIS A 162 11.99 1.38 21.89
N ALA A 163 11.18 1.13 20.85
CA ALA A 163 11.77 0.89 19.54
C ALA A 163 12.48 2.17 19.10
N ALA A 164 13.78 2.09 18.81
CA ALA A 164 14.53 3.20 18.23
C ALA A 164 13.72 3.81 17.07
N PRO A 165 13.69 5.14 16.94
CA PRO A 165 12.95 5.78 15.87
C PRO A 165 13.41 5.20 14.54
N MET A 166 12.46 4.98 13.63
CA MET A 166 12.75 4.49 12.28
C MET A 166 13.59 5.58 11.58
N PRO A 167 14.87 5.35 11.26
CA PRO A 167 15.75 6.42 10.80
C PRO A 167 15.27 7.05 9.48
N ASN A 168 14.69 6.25 8.59
CA ASN A 168 14.07 6.67 7.35
C ASN A 168 13.17 5.56 6.81
N MET A 169 11.99 5.88 6.28
CA MET A 169 11.05 4.88 5.82
C MET A 169 11.52 4.16 4.55
N TYR A 170 12.20 4.86 3.64
CA TYR A 170 12.74 4.24 2.42
C TYR A 170 13.78 3.17 2.76
N THR A 171 14.77 3.53 3.56
CA THR A 171 15.84 2.61 3.97
C THR A 171 15.34 1.48 4.84
N SER A 172 14.38 1.74 5.72
CA SER A 172 13.76 0.71 6.55
C SER A 172 12.98 -0.30 5.71
N SER A 173 12.31 0.15 4.65
CA SER A 173 11.61 -0.73 3.72
C SER A 173 12.57 -1.54 2.84
N LEU A 174 13.68 -0.95 2.39
CA LEU A 174 14.75 -1.71 1.72
C LEU A 174 15.32 -2.78 2.66
N ALA A 175 15.62 -2.43 3.91
CA ALA A 175 16.08 -3.39 4.91
C ALA A 175 15.06 -4.53 5.12
N ARG A 176 13.77 -4.20 5.14
CA ARG A 176 12.67 -5.18 5.22
C ARG A 176 12.67 -6.12 4.02
N ILE A 177 12.75 -5.61 2.79
CA ILE A 177 12.82 -6.45 1.58
C ILE A 177 14.00 -7.42 1.66
N HIS A 178 15.19 -6.93 2.03
CA HIS A 178 16.37 -7.79 2.14
C HIS A 178 16.29 -8.81 3.29
N SER A 179 15.44 -8.59 4.27
CA SER A 179 15.16 -9.60 5.29
C SER A 179 14.21 -10.70 4.83
N LEU A 180 13.35 -10.40 3.86
CA LEU A 180 12.32 -11.30 3.33
C LEU A 180 12.80 -12.07 2.08
N LYS A 181 13.52 -11.38 1.19
CA LYS A 181 13.93 -11.92 -0.11
C LYS A 181 15.39 -12.36 -0.07
N ARG A 182 15.70 -13.43 -0.80
CA ARG A 182 17.07 -13.96 -0.96
C ARG A 182 17.57 -13.68 -2.37
N GLY A 183 18.89 -13.60 -2.52
CA GLY A 183 19.57 -13.40 -3.79
C GLY A 183 19.97 -11.94 -4.03
N PRO A 184 20.47 -11.62 -5.23
CA PRO A 184 20.91 -10.27 -5.60
C PRO A 184 19.74 -9.27 -5.63
N PHE A 185 19.98 -8.05 -5.18
CA PHE A 185 18.97 -6.98 -5.18
C PHE A 185 18.40 -6.71 -6.57
N SER A 186 19.24 -6.76 -7.60
CA SER A 186 18.84 -6.60 -8.99
C SER A 186 17.88 -7.68 -9.51
N GLU A 187 17.89 -8.87 -8.91
CA GLU A 187 17.04 -9.98 -9.33
C GLU A 187 15.70 -10.01 -8.60
N HIS A 188 15.72 -9.81 -7.26
CA HIS A 188 14.50 -9.90 -6.48
C HIS A 188 13.69 -8.60 -6.39
N SER A 189 14.29 -7.44 -6.72
CA SER A 189 13.64 -6.12 -6.69
C SER A 189 14.23 -5.18 -7.76
N PRO A 190 14.15 -5.57 -9.05
CA PRO A 190 14.82 -4.88 -10.15
C PRO A 190 14.37 -3.42 -10.28
N LEU A 191 13.12 -3.09 -10.00
CA LEU A 191 12.62 -1.72 -10.09
C LEU A 191 13.25 -0.80 -9.04
N LEU A 192 13.33 -1.23 -7.78
CA LEU A 192 14.03 -0.46 -6.73
C LEU A 192 15.52 -0.37 -6.99
N PHE A 193 16.13 -1.44 -7.50
CA PHE A 193 17.53 -1.43 -7.92
C PHE A 193 17.78 -0.42 -9.03
N ASP A 194 16.94 -0.42 -10.08
CA ASP A 194 17.02 0.51 -11.20
C ASP A 194 16.85 1.98 -10.75
N ILE A 195 15.86 2.26 -9.90
CA ILE A 195 15.66 3.59 -9.31
C ILE A 195 16.92 4.04 -8.58
N SER A 196 17.53 3.17 -7.78
CA SER A 196 18.74 3.52 -7.03
C SER A 196 19.93 3.84 -7.91
N ARG A 197 20.03 3.20 -9.07
CA ARG A 197 21.16 3.34 -10.02
C ARG A 197 21.00 4.49 -10.98
N ASN A 198 19.78 4.69 -11.48
CA ASN A 198 19.52 5.54 -12.64
C ASN A 198 18.83 6.86 -12.31
N VAL A 199 18.25 7.00 -11.11
CA VAL A 199 17.64 8.26 -10.68
C VAL A 199 18.62 9.03 -9.76
N PRO A 200 19.14 10.18 -10.21
CA PRO A 200 20.28 10.81 -9.53
C PRO A 200 19.93 11.54 -8.23
N THR A 201 18.66 11.94 -8.04
CA THR A 201 18.26 12.80 -6.91
C THR A 201 16.96 12.38 -6.27
N TRP A 202 16.82 12.58 -4.97
CA TRP A 202 15.62 12.28 -4.21
C TRP A 202 14.38 13.07 -4.64
N PRO A 203 14.45 14.36 -5.03
CA PRO A 203 13.29 15.04 -5.61
C PRO A 203 12.72 14.32 -6.85
N LYS A 204 13.59 13.75 -7.72
CA LYS A 204 13.14 12.97 -8.88
C LYS A 204 12.55 11.61 -8.46
N VAL A 205 13.16 10.93 -7.49
CA VAL A 205 12.61 9.69 -6.93
C VAL A 205 11.22 9.97 -6.36
N HIS A 206 11.08 10.96 -5.49
CA HIS A 206 9.81 11.30 -4.85
C HIS A 206 8.71 11.65 -5.88
N ALA A 207 9.01 12.51 -6.86
CA ALA A 207 8.05 12.86 -7.91
C ALA A 207 7.68 11.65 -8.79
N GLY A 208 8.63 10.75 -9.06
CA GLY A 208 8.39 9.50 -9.76
C GLY A 208 7.51 8.54 -8.97
N MET A 209 7.75 8.40 -7.67
CA MET A 209 6.93 7.57 -6.76
C MET A 209 5.48 8.04 -6.70
N LEU A 210 5.22 9.36 -6.64
CA LEU A 210 3.86 9.89 -6.64
C LEU A 210 3.12 9.53 -7.93
N LYS A 211 3.76 9.70 -9.10
CA LYS A 211 3.17 9.32 -10.39
C LYS A 211 2.92 7.82 -10.49
N MET A 212 3.84 7.02 -9.98
CA MET A 212 3.72 5.57 -9.98
C MET A 212 2.61 5.12 -9.02
N TYR A 213 2.46 5.75 -7.85
CA TYR A 213 1.36 5.47 -6.91
C TYR A 213 -0.01 5.76 -7.53
N ASP A 214 -0.12 6.86 -8.25
CA ASP A 214 -1.34 7.18 -8.99
C ASP A 214 -1.70 6.08 -9.99
N ALA A 215 -0.75 5.69 -10.84
CA ALA A 215 -0.95 4.67 -11.86
C ALA A 215 -1.14 3.25 -11.32
N GLU A 216 -0.32 2.84 -10.33
CA GLU A 216 -0.24 1.45 -9.86
C GLU A 216 -1.13 1.17 -8.65
N CYS A 217 -1.61 2.20 -7.94
CA CYS A 217 -2.47 2.04 -6.78
C CYS A 217 -3.85 2.70 -7.00
N LEU A 218 -3.91 4.01 -7.24
CA LEU A 218 -5.18 4.73 -7.26
C LEU A 218 -6.00 4.45 -8.51
N LEU A 219 -5.39 4.32 -9.68
CA LEU A 219 -6.07 4.05 -10.95
C LEU A 219 -6.16 2.55 -11.27
N LYS A 220 -5.61 1.69 -10.42
CA LYS A 220 -5.56 0.26 -10.67
C LYS A 220 -6.74 -0.47 -10.04
N ARG A 221 -7.67 -0.96 -10.87
CA ARG A 221 -8.88 -1.64 -10.42
C ARG A 221 -8.62 -2.78 -9.41
N PRO A 222 -7.66 -3.68 -9.57
CA PRO A 222 -7.39 -4.73 -8.58
C PRO A 222 -7.03 -4.20 -7.19
N VAL A 223 -6.45 -3.00 -7.08
CA VAL A 223 -6.09 -2.37 -5.81
C VAL A 223 -7.31 -1.71 -5.17
N VAL A 224 -8.11 -0.98 -5.97
CA VAL A 224 -9.23 -0.17 -5.45
C VAL A 224 -10.57 -0.89 -5.44
N GLN A 225 -10.67 -2.11 -5.99
CA GLN A 225 -11.96 -2.82 -6.15
C GLN A 225 -12.68 -3.12 -4.83
N HIS A 226 -11.97 -3.16 -3.72
CA HIS A 226 -12.53 -3.39 -2.38
C HIS A 226 -12.65 -2.10 -1.55
N PHE A 227 -12.31 -0.96 -2.15
CA PHE A 227 -12.40 0.32 -1.47
C PHE A 227 -13.87 0.69 -1.22
N VAL A 228 -14.17 1.14 -0.01
CA VAL A 228 -15.53 1.49 0.40
C VAL A 228 -15.87 2.90 -0.06
N PHE A 229 -16.91 3.01 -0.89
CA PHE A 229 -17.47 4.29 -1.35
C PHE A 229 -18.94 4.41 -0.91
N GLY A 230 -19.48 5.62 -1.03
CA GLY A 230 -20.90 5.89 -0.82
C GLY A 230 -21.25 6.45 0.54
N GLY A 231 -20.25 6.64 1.41
CA GLY A 231 -20.39 7.32 2.70
C GLY A 231 -20.18 8.82 2.61
N VAL A 232 -19.98 9.44 3.76
CA VAL A 232 -19.70 10.89 3.88
C VAL A 232 -18.27 11.22 3.49
N GLY A 233 -17.31 10.34 3.84
CA GLY A 233 -15.89 10.55 3.57
C GLY A 233 -15.53 10.46 2.10
N TYR A 234 -16.02 9.42 1.44
CA TYR A 234 -15.74 9.15 0.03
C TYR A 234 -17.06 8.85 -0.69
N VAL A 235 -17.71 9.92 -1.13
CA VAL A 235 -18.95 9.83 -1.92
C VAL A 235 -18.67 9.28 -3.31
N TRP A 236 -19.64 8.55 -3.87
CA TRP A 236 -19.59 8.22 -5.28
C TRP A 236 -19.54 9.51 -6.10
N PRO A 237 -18.63 9.63 -7.09
CA PRO A 237 -18.74 10.70 -8.03
C PRO A 237 -20.10 10.59 -8.69
N HIS A 238 -20.88 11.68 -8.69
CA HIS A 238 -22.10 11.74 -9.47
C HIS A 238 -21.70 11.45 -10.91
N THR A 239 -22.03 10.27 -11.40
CA THR A 239 -21.91 9.96 -12.81
C THR A 239 -22.82 10.95 -13.51
N GLU A 240 -22.25 11.96 -14.16
CA GLU A 240 -22.93 12.58 -15.27
C GLU A 240 -23.45 11.42 -16.10
N THR A 241 -24.75 11.34 -16.27
CA THR A 241 -25.47 10.27 -16.93
C THR A 241 -24.70 9.89 -18.19
N HIS A 242 -23.96 8.78 -18.13
CA HIS A 242 -23.39 8.19 -19.33
C HIS A 242 -24.58 7.95 -20.26
N ALA A 243 -24.66 8.71 -21.33
CA ALA A 243 -25.57 8.40 -22.42
C ALA A 243 -25.40 6.89 -22.71
N PRO A 244 -26.51 6.13 -22.81
CA PRO A 244 -26.44 4.69 -23.04
C PRO A 244 -25.49 4.44 -24.21
N PRO A 245 -24.62 3.43 -24.15
CA PRO A 245 -23.67 3.14 -25.21
C PRO A 245 -24.46 3.09 -26.53
N ARG A 246 -24.02 3.90 -27.49
CA ARG A 246 -24.66 3.86 -28.83
C ARG A 246 -24.65 2.41 -29.31
N PRO A 247 -25.79 1.86 -29.72
CA PRO A 247 -25.84 0.51 -30.24
C PRO A 247 -24.81 0.38 -31.36
N MET A 248 -23.89 -0.58 -31.23
CA MET A 248 -22.93 -0.89 -32.29
C MET A 248 -23.74 -1.16 -33.56
N ARG A 249 -23.57 -0.28 -34.54
CA ARG A 249 -24.08 -0.55 -35.90
C ARG A 249 -23.31 -1.78 -36.38
N MET A 250 -23.99 -2.94 -36.37
CA MET A 250 -23.50 -4.12 -37.08
C MET A 250 -23.40 -3.76 -38.55
N THR A 251 -22.19 -3.61 -39.05
CA THR A 251 -21.96 -3.57 -40.50
C THR A 251 -22.39 -4.92 -41.04
N PRO A 252 -23.31 -4.97 -42.06
CA PRO A 252 -23.67 -6.22 -42.66
C PRO A 252 -22.43 -6.87 -43.27
N ALA A 253 -22.22 -8.15 -42.99
CA ALA A 253 -21.15 -8.92 -43.59
C ALA A 253 -21.24 -8.81 -45.11
N VAL A 254 -20.16 -8.29 -45.72
CA VAL A 254 -20.07 -8.26 -47.18
C VAL A 254 -20.12 -9.72 -47.70
N GLY A 255 -21.21 -10.03 -48.39
CA GLY A 255 -21.49 -11.36 -48.88
C GLY A 255 -20.37 -11.95 -49.68
N ALA A 256 -19.96 -13.15 -49.33
CA ALA A 256 -19.01 -13.95 -50.14
C ALA A 256 -19.62 -14.19 -51.52
N ARG A 257 -18.92 -13.78 -52.55
CA ARG A 257 -19.24 -14.14 -53.95
C ARG A 257 -19.18 -15.66 -54.12
N PRO A 258 -20.18 -16.29 -54.77
CA PRO A 258 -20.11 -17.72 -55.10
C PRO A 258 -19.03 -17.91 -56.13
N THR A 259 -18.07 -18.81 -55.88
CA THR A 259 -17.11 -19.29 -56.86
C THR A 259 -17.82 -20.19 -57.89
N MET A 260 -17.91 -19.72 -59.11
CA MET A 260 -18.30 -20.55 -60.25
C MET A 260 -17.22 -21.62 -60.55
N HIS A 261 -17.58 -22.90 -60.42
CA HIS A 261 -16.78 -23.99 -60.93
C HIS A 261 -16.98 -24.06 -62.48
N PRO A 262 -15.90 -24.19 -63.26
CA PRO A 262 -16.06 -24.48 -64.67
C PRO A 262 -16.50 -25.93 -64.87
N ARG A 263 -17.61 -26.11 -65.59
CA ARG A 263 -18.04 -27.43 -66.09
C ARG A 263 -17.10 -27.83 -67.22
N HIS A 264 -16.49 -29.01 -67.10
CA HIS A 264 -15.90 -29.72 -68.22
C HIS A 264 -17.01 -30.13 -69.20
N ALA A 265 -16.84 -29.69 -70.46
CA ALA A 265 -17.59 -30.25 -71.59
C ALA A 265 -16.64 -31.22 -72.33
N GLN A 266 -17.21 -32.36 -72.63
CA GLN A 266 -16.64 -33.34 -73.59
C GLN A 266 -16.62 -32.81 -75.00
#